data_dd0457b1493e94872242e7321413069a
#
_entry.id   dd0457b1493e94872242e7321413069a
#
_cell.length_a   1.000
_cell.length_b   1.000
_cell.length_c   1.000
_cell.angle_alpha   90.00
_cell.angle_beta   90.00
_cell.angle_gamma   90.00
#
_symmetry.space_group_name_H-M   'P 1'
#
loop_
_entity.id
_entity.type
_entity.pdbx_description
1 polymer ?
#
loop_
_entity_poly.entity_id
_entity_poly.type
_entity_poly.pdbx_seq_one_letter_code
_entity_poly.pdbx_strand_id
1 'polypeptide(L)'
;MEHIHVIGGGLAGLTAAITAAESGARTTLYESHRTIGGRARTADGPYRVNEGPHALYRHGPHAAWLARRGLLAPLVSVPPRAGLGFRFRRAGVLRRTPPAALLRLARREPGSAPVDRGFLDWATGQVGAAGARAAAHFAATALFHHDPGSLSARFVQERLVRLASLPPEARYPVGGWGPLAERLACHARALGAAVETGARVDARTLGELARTGPVVVATSLAAARTLLGDASLTWDSGRTVLVDLAVRTRRGDAFVVSDLDAPGWLERFTAQDPGLAPAGEQLLQGQFPIGPDARRAEGVARADALLDLGFPGWRERTAWRAEALADGRTGAVDRPGTTWRDRPSVVRGDDVFLAGDQVAAPGLLSEVSFTSGLEAALLAVKAAARRSGPASGVDLKRT
;
A
#
# COMPACT_ATOMS: atom_id res chain seq x y z
N MET A 1 21.66 18.64 18.63
CA MET A 1 21.42 17.64 17.56
C MET A 1 20.87 18.37 16.35
N GLU A 2 21.33 18.00 15.16
CA GLU A 2 20.85 18.60 13.92
C GLU A 2 19.40 18.29 13.64
N HIS A 3 18.81 19.10 12.77
CA HIS A 3 17.41 19.05 12.40
C HIS A 3 17.23 18.02 11.27
N ILE A 4 16.27 17.11 11.40
CA ILE A 4 15.88 16.17 10.33
C ILE A 4 14.59 16.67 9.71
N HIS A 5 14.59 16.80 8.39
CA HIS A 5 13.44 17.24 7.61
C HIS A 5 12.80 16.04 6.90
N VAL A 6 11.49 15.86 7.06
CA VAL A 6 10.71 14.79 6.41
C VAL A 6 9.69 15.42 5.48
N ILE A 7 9.72 15.09 4.19
CA ILE A 7 8.84 15.66 3.16
C ILE A 7 7.82 14.62 2.72
N GLY A 8 6.56 14.85 3.04
CA GLY A 8 5.41 13.97 2.78
C GLY A 8 4.87 13.31 4.05
N GLY A 9 3.60 13.52 4.32
CA GLY A 9 2.86 13.04 5.51
C GLY A 9 2.13 11.71 5.29
N GLY A 10 2.57 10.86 4.36
CA GLY A 10 2.08 9.49 4.19
C GLY A 10 2.68 8.52 5.21
N LEU A 11 2.36 7.22 5.11
CA LEU A 11 2.85 6.19 6.05
C LEU A 11 4.38 6.17 6.17
N ALA A 12 5.10 6.31 5.05
CA ALA A 12 6.56 6.34 5.05
C ALA A 12 7.11 7.54 5.84
N GLY A 13 6.58 8.74 5.58
CA GLY A 13 7.02 9.96 6.26
C GLY A 13 6.64 9.99 7.74
N LEU A 14 5.43 9.54 8.10
CA LEU A 14 5.02 9.41 9.49
C LEU A 14 5.91 8.42 10.26
N THR A 15 6.24 7.28 9.64
CA THR A 15 7.19 6.31 10.21
C THR A 15 8.57 6.96 10.40
N ALA A 16 9.05 7.69 9.39
CA ALA A 16 10.34 8.35 9.44
C ALA A 16 10.38 9.44 10.54
N ALA A 17 9.34 10.28 10.62
CA ALA A 17 9.27 11.35 11.61
C ALA A 17 9.24 10.80 13.04
N ILE A 18 8.45 9.74 13.31
CA ILE A 18 8.41 9.09 14.61
C ILE A 18 9.78 8.50 14.96
N THR A 19 10.39 7.76 14.02
CA THR A 19 11.70 7.12 14.26
C THR A 19 12.81 8.14 14.53
N ALA A 20 12.84 9.24 13.80
CA ALA A 20 13.80 10.31 14.01
C ALA A 20 13.59 11.00 15.38
N ALA A 21 12.34 11.32 15.73
CA ALA A 21 12.01 11.93 17.01
C ALA A 21 12.31 11.01 18.21
N GLU A 22 12.02 9.70 18.11
CA GLU A 22 12.39 8.69 19.12
C GLU A 22 13.91 8.60 19.34
N SER A 23 14.68 8.91 18.31
CA SER A 23 16.16 8.96 18.41
C SER A 23 16.66 10.29 19.02
N GLY A 24 15.76 11.17 19.45
CA GLY A 24 16.06 12.47 20.03
C GLY A 24 16.44 13.56 19.03
N ALA A 25 16.27 13.34 17.72
CA ALA A 25 16.52 14.35 16.71
C ALA A 25 15.38 15.38 16.68
N ARG A 26 15.74 16.68 16.56
CA ARG A 26 14.75 17.68 16.19
C ARG A 26 14.19 17.32 14.81
N THR A 27 12.87 17.19 14.70
CA THR A 27 12.25 16.67 13.47
C THR A 27 11.11 17.58 13.03
N THR A 28 11.04 17.91 11.72
CA THR A 28 9.88 18.56 11.12
C THR A 28 9.41 17.74 9.92
N LEU A 29 8.12 17.40 9.90
CA LEU A 29 7.44 16.77 8.78
C LEU A 29 6.61 17.83 8.04
N TYR A 30 6.79 17.91 6.72
CA TYR A 30 6.08 18.82 5.81
C TYR A 30 5.11 18.03 4.94
N GLU A 31 3.83 18.36 4.97
CA GLU A 31 2.80 17.79 4.12
C GLU A 31 2.15 18.88 3.27
N SER A 32 2.10 18.68 1.96
CA SER A 32 1.55 19.65 1.01
C SER A 32 0.03 19.82 1.09
N HIS A 33 -0.67 18.81 1.57
CA HIS A 33 -2.12 18.85 1.77
C HIS A 33 -2.47 19.35 3.19
N ARG A 34 -3.73 19.74 3.37
CA ARG A 34 -4.24 20.16 4.69
C ARG A 34 -4.40 18.99 5.66
N THR A 35 -4.45 17.76 5.15
CA THR A 35 -4.59 16.52 5.92
C THR A 35 -3.41 15.60 5.68
N ILE A 36 -3.00 14.89 6.73
CA ILE A 36 -1.93 13.88 6.66
C ILE A 36 -2.47 12.53 6.15
N GLY A 37 -1.58 11.56 5.97
CA GLY A 37 -1.92 10.18 5.62
C GLY A 37 -1.60 9.82 4.16
N GLY A 38 -1.48 10.79 3.27
CA GLY A 38 -1.27 10.52 1.84
C GLY A 38 -2.37 9.60 1.29
N ARG A 39 -2.01 8.42 0.77
CA ARG A 39 -2.98 7.40 0.33
C ARG A 39 -3.64 6.60 1.46
N ALA A 40 -3.12 6.69 2.68
CA ALA A 40 -3.74 6.10 3.87
C ALA A 40 -4.78 7.05 4.48
N ARG A 41 -5.52 7.76 3.65
CA ARG A 41 -6.66 8.58 4.05
C ARG A 41 -7.94 7.78 3.95
N THR A 42 -8.89 8.15 4.78
CA THR A 42 -10.27 7.69 4.71
C THR A 42 -11.15 8.91 4.46
N ALA A 43 -12.09 8.79 3.54
CA ALA A 43 -13.01 9.89 3.22
C ALA A 43 -13.87 10.26 4.43
N ASP A 44 -14.11 11.55 4.60
CA ASP A 44 -15.07 12.06 5.57
C ASP A 44 -16.50 11.93 5.02
N GLY A 45 -17.47 11.79 5.91
CA GLY A 45 -18.88 11.71 5.56
C GLY A 45 -19.53 10.39 5.96
N PRO A 46 -20.73 10.12 5.43
CA PRO A 46 -21.51 8.94 5.83
C PRO A 46 -20.89 7.63 5.32
N TYR A 47 -20.12 7.66 4.24
CA TYR A 47 -19.43 6.50 3.66
C TYR A 47 -17.93 6.68 3.80
N ARG A 48 -17.32 5.88 4.67
CA ARG A 48 -15.91 5.97 5.02
C ARG A 48 -15.07 5.07 4.13
N VAL A 49 -14.78 5.52 2.93
CA VAL A 49 -13.95 4.80 1.95
C VAL A 49 -12.47 5.10 2.13
N ASN A 50 -11.63 4.09 1.93
CA ASN A 50 -10.18 4.29 1.90
C ASN A 50 -9.72 4.67 0.49
N GLU A 51 -8.83 5.64 0.37
CA GLU A 51 -8.24 6.07 -0.91
C GLU A 51 -7.10 5.18 -1.41
N GLY A 52 -6.62 4.26 -0.58
CA GLY A 52 -5.44 3.44 -0.86
C GLY A 52 -5.52 2.07 -0.19
N PRO A 53 -4.66 1.78 0.80
CA PRO A 53 -4.59 0.45 1.40
C PRO A 53 -5.89 0.08 2.11
N HIS A 54 -6.25 -1.19 2.04
CA HIS A 54 -7.42 -1.72 2.73
C HIS A 54 -7.01 -2.61 3.92
N ALA A 55 -5.92 -3.37 3.79
CA ALA A 55 -5.50 -4.34 4.79
C ALA A 55 -4.13 -4.03 5.40
N LEU A 56 -4.01 -4.26 6.71
CA LEU A 56 -2.76 -4.39 7.44
C LEU A 56 -2.47 -5.88 7.67
N TYR A 57 -1.29 -6.33 7.34
CA TYR A 57 -0.91 -7.74 7.54
C TYR A 57 -0.40 -7.95 8.97
N ARG A 58 -1.14 -8.77 9.75
CA ARG A 58 -0.92 -8.97 11.20
C ARG A 58 0.50 -9.40 11.56
N HIS A 59 1.11 -10.28 10.76
CA HIS A 59 2.45 -10.81 11.00
C HIS A 59 3.55 -10.02 10.28
N GLY A 60 3.18 -8.90 9.66
CA GLY A 60 4.13 -8.03 8.97
C GLY A 60 4.91 -7.12 9.92
N PRO A 61 6.06 -6.60 9.46
CA PRO A 61 6.93 -5.72 10.26
C PRO A 61 6.22 -4.43 10.70
N HIS A 62 5.32 -3.90 9.89
CA HIS A 62 4.56 -2.68 10.20
C HIS A 62 3.62 -2.91 11.39
N ALA A 63 2.85 -3.99 11.39
CA ALA A 63 1.96 -4.31 12.50
C ALA A 63 2.72 -4.53 13.81
N ALA A 64 3.86 -5.22 13.76
CA ALA A 64 4.72 -5.44 14.93
C ALA A 64 5.29 -4.12 15.47
N TRP A 65 5.71 -3.21 14.60
CA TRP A 65 6.23 -1.89 14.99
C TRP A 65 5.17 -1.02 15.67
N LEU A 66 3.96 -0.99 15.10
CA LEU A 66 2.79 -0.30 15.68
C LEU A 66 2.42 -0.87 17.05
N ALA A 67 2.39 -2.19 17.18
CA ALA A 67 2.03 -2.87 18.43
C ALA A 67 3.00 -2.53 19.58
N ARG A 68 4.31 -2.56 19.31
CA ARG A 68 5.33 -2.21 20.31
C ARG A 68 5.22 -0.78 20.84
N ARG A 69 4.56 0.12 20.10
CA ARG A 69 4.37 1.53 20.47
C ARG A 69 2.97 1.84 21.02
N GLY A 70 2.10 0.82 21.12
CA GLY A 70 0.71 1.04 21.47
C GLY A 70 -0.09 1.82 20.42
N LEU A 71 0.44 1.90 19.18
CA LEU A 71 -0.15 2.64 18.06
C LEU A 71 -1.06 1.79 17.18
N LEU A 72 -1.04 0.47 17.39
CA LEU A 72 -1.91 -0.43 16.65
C LEU A 72 -3.36 -0.06 16.97
N ALA A 73 -4.07 0.47 15.96
CA ALA A 73 -5.49 0.74 16.09
C ALA A 73 -6.26 -0.57 16.38
N PRO A 74 -7.47 -0.51 16.94
CA PRO A 74 -8.35 -1.65 16.92
C PRO A 74 -8.44 -2.21 15.50
N LEU A 75 -8.16 -3.50 15.36
CA LEU A 75 -8.20 -4.20 14.08
C LEU A 75 -9.35 -5.19 14.08
N VAL A 76 -10.10 -5.19 13.01
CA VAL A 76 -11.10 -6.23 12.74
C VAL A 76 -10.57 -7.27 11.77
N SER A 77 -11.01 -8.49 11.92
CA SER A 77 -10.77 -9.60 11.00
C SER A 77 -12.04 -9.90 10.22
N VAL A 78 -11.90 -10.66 9.15
CA VAL A 78 -13.05 -11.24 8.44
C VAL A 78 -13.85 -12.12 9.43
N PRO A 79 -15.12 -11.79 9.69
CA PRO A 79 -15.96 -12.64 10.54
C PRO A 79 -16.13 -14.03 9.89
N PRO A 80 -16.10 -15.14 10.67
CA PRO A 80 -16.23 -16.48 10.10
C PRO A 80 -17.47 -16.66 9.22
N ARG A 81 -18.61 -16.09 9.65
CA ARG A 81 -19.85 -16.11 8.87
C ARG A 81 -19.78 -15.35 7.56
N ALA A 82 -19.01 -14.26 7.49
CA ALA A 82 -18.78 -13.52 6.26
C ALA A 82 -17.97 -14.33 5.25
N GLY A 83 -17.02 -15.15 5.74
CA GLY A 83 -16.23 -16.07 4.90
C GLY A 83 -17.10 -17.03 4.08
N LEU A 84 -18.28 -17.42 4.57
CA LEU A 84 -19.25 -18.21 3.81
C LEU A 84 -19.82 -17.45 2.59
N GLY A 85 -19.71 -16.12 2.58
CA GLY A 85 -20.10 -15.23 1.49
C GLY A 85 -19.03 -15.03 0.44
N PHE A 86 -17.83 -15.63 0.57
CA PHE A 86 -16.77 -15.52 -0.42
C PHE A 86 -17.17 -16.24 -1.72
N ARG A 87 -16.95 -15.59 -2.86
CA ARG A 87 -17.28 -16.11 -4.19
C ARG A 87 -16.09 -15.92 -5.13
N PHE A 88 -15.94 -16.91 -6.02
CA PHE A 88 -14.95 -16.91 -7.09
C PHE A 88 -15.70 -16.96 -8.44
N ARG A 89 -15.54 -15.95 -9.29
CA ARG A 89 -16.04 -16.04 -10.67
C ARG A 89 -15.10 -16.92 -11.48
N ARG A 90 -15.65 -17.94 -12.11
CA ARG A 90 -14.91 -18.90 -12.95
C ARG A 90 -15.79 -19.36 -14.09
N ALA A 91 -15.34 -19.18 -15.34
CA ALA A 91 -16.13 -19.41 -16.55
C ALA A 91 -17.50 -18.72 -16.49
N GLY A 92 -17.49 -17.43 -16.11
CA GLY A 92 -18.68 -16.59 -16.01
C GLY A 92 -19.59 -16.86 -14.82
N VAL A 93 -19.32 -17.89 -13.99
CA VAL A 93 -20.23 -18.36 -12.91
C VAL A 93 -19.56 -18.22 -11.55
N LEU A 94 -20.35 -17.83 -10.54
CA LEU A 94 -19.88 -17.77 -9.15
C LEU A 94 -19.75 -19.18 -8.52
N ARG A 95 -18.61 -19.43 -7.93
CA ARG A 95 -18.30 -20.64 -7.16
C ARG A 95 -17.98 -20.30 -5.73
N ARG A 96 -18.24 -21.25 -4.79
CA ARG A 96 -17.96 -21.04 -3.34
C ARG A 96 -16.53 -21.44 -2.97
N THR A 97 -15.89 -22.26 -3.77
CA THR A 97 -14.56 -22.81 -3.49
C THR A 97 -13.52 -22.28 -4.49
N PRO A 98 -12.32 -21.93 -4.02
CA PRO A 98 -11.22 -21.60 -4.93
C PRO A 98 -10.78 -22.84 -5.70
N PRO A 99 -10.12 -22.67 -6.87
CA PRO A 99 -9.51 -23.79 -7.58
C PRO A 99 -8.44 -24.48 -6.73
N ALA A 100 -8.37 -25.82 -6.77
CA ALA A 100 -7.33 -26.57 -6.08
C ALA A 100 -5.90 -26.15 -6.51
N ALA A 101 -5.74 -25.73 -7.75
CA ALA A 101 -4.49 -25.19 -8.29
C ALA A 101 -4.00 -23.96 -7.54
N LEU A 102 -4.91 -23.01 -7.24
CA LEU A 102 -4.60 -21.81 -6.45
C LEU A 102 -4.11 -22.20 -5.06
N LEU A 103 -4.82 -23.10 -4.37
CA LEU A 103 -4.44 -23.57 -3.04
C LEU A 103 -3.09 -24.31 -3.05
N ARG A 104 -2.80 -25.05 -4.11
CA ARG A 104 -1.50 -25.74 -4.28
C ARG A 104 -0.34 -24.75 -4.41
N LEU A 105 -0.51 -23.68 -5.18
CA LEU A 105 0.51 -22.63 -5.31
C LEU A 105 0.66 -21.82 -4.01
N ALA A 106 -0.44 -21.53 -3.34
CA ALA A 106 -0.45 -20.76 -2.09
C ALA A 106 0.19 -21.52 -0.89
N ARG A 107 0.27 -22.84 -0.95
CA ARG A 107 0.93 -23.68 0.08
C ARG A 107 2.42 -23.92 -0.15
N ARG A 108 2.98 -23.40 -1.24
CA ARG A 108 4.42 -23.51 -1.48
C ARG A 108 5.19 -22.58 -0.56
N GLU A 109 6.43 -22.95 -0.28
CA GLU A 109 7.32 -22.10 0.50
C GLU A 109 7.48 -20.73 -0.16
N PRO A 110 7.27 -19.63 0.59
CA PRO A 110 7.46 -18.26 0.08
C PRO A 110 8.88 -18.08 -0.46
N GLY A 111 9.02 -17.44 -1.62
CA GLY A 111 10.31 -17.20 -2.24
C GLY A 111 10.91 -18.40 -2.97
N SER A 112 10.21 -19.57 -3.07
CA SER A 112 10.66 -20.74 -3.82
C SER A 112 10.54 -20.58 -5.35
N ALA A 113 9.75 -19.62 -5.83
CA ALA A 113 9.63 -19.35 -7.25
C ALA A 113 10.85 -18.57 -7.79
N PRO A 114 11.22 -18.74 -9.07
CA PRO A 114 12.35 -18.05 -9.67
C PRO A 114 12.09 -16.55 -9.84
N VAL A 115 13.15 -15.75 -9.81
CA VAL A 115 13.07 -14.28 -10.03
C VAL A 115 13.02 -13.96 -11.52
N ASP A 116 13.76 -14.69 -12.34
CA ASP A 116 14.03 -14.43 -13.75
C ASP A 116 12.95 -14.93 -14.72
N ARG A 117 11.89 -15.56 -14.20
CA ARG A 117 10.77 -16.07 -15.00
C ARG A 117 9.47 -15.34 -14.68
N GLY A 118 8.59 -15.22 -15.68
CA GLY A 118 7.22 -14.75 -15.50
C GLY A 118 6.38 -15.73 -14.68
N PHE A 119 5.47 -15.19 -13.89
CA PHE A 119 4.64 -16.03 -13.01
C PHE A 119 3.77 -17.02 -13.78
N LEU A 120 3.15 -16.60 -14.89
CA LEU A 120 2.28 -17.48 -15.67
C LEU A 120 3.05 -18.66 -16.25
N ASP A 121 4.26 -18.41 -16.78
CA ASP A 121 5.11 -19.45 -17.34
C ASP A 121 5.55 -20.46 -16.27
N TRP A 122 6.07 -19.98 -15.14
CA TRP A 122 6.45 -20.85 -14.03
C TRP A 122 5.27 -21.63 -13.46
N ALA A 123 4.16 -20.94 -13.16
CA ALA A 123 2.99 -21.55 -12.53
C ALA A 123 2.30 -22.57 -13.45
N THR A 124 2.35 -22.37 -14.78
CA THR A 124 1.79 -23.32 -15.75
C THR A 124 2.46 -24.69 -15.62
N GLY A 125 3.77 -24.74 -15.46
CA GLY A 125 4.51 -25.99 -15.19
C GLY A 125 4.16 -26.65 -13.85
N GLN A 126 3.58 -25.92 -12.91
CA GLN A 126 3.23 -26.43 -11.58
C GLN A 126 1.77 -26.92 -11.47
N VAL A 127 0.83 -26.23 -12.10
CA VAL A 127 -0.61 -26.45 -11.92
C VAL A 127 -1.43 -26.41 -13.21
N GLY A 128 -0.79 -26.35 -14.36
CA GLY A 128 -1.45 -26.19 -15.66
C GLY A 128 -1.92 -24.76 -15.94
N ALA A 129 -2.12 -24.42 -17.23
CA ALA A 129 -2.37 -23.07 -17.69
C ALA A 129 -3.63 -22.41 -17.07
N ALA A 130 -4.73 -23.16 -16.95
CA ALA A 130 -5.97 -22.62 -16.37
C ALA A 130 -5.80 -22.31 -14.86
N GLY A 131 -5.10 -23.17 -14.12
CA GLY A 131 -4.79 -22.97 -12.71
C GLY A 131 -3.84 -21.79 -12.49
N ALA A 132 -2.82 -21.66 -13.33
CA ALA A 132 -1.87 -20.55 -13.29
C ALA A 132 -2.55 -19.20 -13.54
N ARG A 133 -3.41 -19.10 -14.55
CA ARG A 133 -4.20 -17.86 -14.81
C ARG A 133 -5.09 -17.50 -13.64
N ALA A 134 -5.83 -18.45 -13.09
CA ALA A 134 -6.69 -18.21 -11.93
C ALA A 134 -5.89 -17.70 -10.72
N ALA A 135 -4.71 -18.25 -10.47
CA ALA A 135 -3.83 -17.81 -9.39
C ALA A 135 -3.26 -16.40 -9.65
N ALA A 136 -2.87 -16.09 -10.90
CA ALA A 136 -2.42 -14.76 -11.29
C ALA A 136 -3.53 -13.71 -11.08
N HIS A 137 -4.74 -13.98 -11.53
CA HIS A 137 -5.87 -13.07 -11.36
C HIS A 137 -6.25 -12.88 -9.89
N PHE A 138 -6.18 -13.93 -9.06
CA PHE A 138 -6.38 -13.80 -7.62
C PHE A 138 -5.30 -12.92 -6.98
N ALA A 139 -4.03 -13.09 -7.35
CA ALA A 139 -2.92 -12.29 -6.85
C ALA A 139 -3.03 -10.80 -7.24
N ALA A 140 -3.73 -10.48 -8.34
CA ALA A 140 -3.99 -9.10 -8.77
C ALA A 140 -4.64 -8.23 -7.70
N THR A 141 -5.33 -8.83 -6.72
CA THR A 141 -5.89 -8.15 -5.54
C THR A 141 -4.84 -7.35 -4.75
N ALA A 142 -3.60 -7.85 -4.69
CA ALA A 142 -2.49 -7.17 -4.01
C ALA A 142 -1.47 -6.53 -4.97
N LEU A 143 -1.62 -6.75 -6.27
CA LEU A 143 -0.67 -6.28 -7.29
C LEU A 143 -1.21 -5.08 -8.06
N PHE A 144 -2.55 -4.94 -8.14
CA PHE A 144 -3.24 -3.90 -8.90
C PHE A 144 -2.78 -3.83 -10.37
N HIS A 145 -2.28 -4.95 -10.89
CA HIS A 145 -1.72 -5.07 -12.24
C HIS A 145 -2.65 -5.90 -13.15
N HIS A 146 -2.83 -5.44 -14.38
CA HIS A 146 -3.75 -6.07 -15.34
C HIS A 146 -3.25 -7.42 -15.87
N ASP A 147 -1.94 -7.62 -15.89
CA ASP A 147 -1.29 -8.87 -16.27
C ASP A 147 -0.29 -9.33 -15.20
N PRO A 148 -0.76 -9.91 -14.07
CA PRO A 148 0.12 -10.43 -13.02
C PRO A 148 0.98 -11.61 -13.50
N GLY A 149 0.56 -12.25 -14.59
CA GLY A 149 1.28 -13.39 -15.19
C GLY A 149 2.64 -13.02 -15.77
N SER A 150 2.80 -11.78 -16.24
CA SER A 150 4.04 -11.25 -16.80
C SER A 150 5.06 -10.79 -15.75
N LEU A 151 4.65 -10.64 -14.48
CA LEU A 151 5.53 -10.21 -13.40
C LEU A 151 6.42 -11.36 -12.91
N SER A 152 7.49 -11.04 -12.18
CA SER A 152 8.40 -12.03 -11.59
C SER A 152 7.64 -13.09 -10.80
N ALA A 153 7.93 -14.36 -11.05
CA ALA A 153 7.25 -15.47 -10.41
C ALA A 153 7.40 -15.42 -8.88
N ARG A 154 8.58 -15.05 -8.38
CA ARG A 154 8.84 -14.86 -6.95
C ARG A 154 8.00 -13.72 -6.38
N PHE A 155 7.97 -12.59 -7.06
CA PHE A 155 7.20 -11.42 -6.64
C PHE A 155 5.70 -11.71 -6.49
N VAL A 156 5.12 -12.43 -7.44
CA VAL A 156 3.69 -12.79 -7.40
C VAL A 156 3.44 -13.89 -6.39
N GLN A 157 4.31 -14.92 -6.31
CA GLN A 157 4.16 -16.03 -5.38
C GLN A 157 4.16 -15.57 -3.92
N GLU A 158 5.09 -14.73 -3.52
CA GLU A 158 5.16 -14.20 -2.14
C GLU A 158 3.86 -13.52 -1.72
N ARG A 159 3.24 -12.78 -2.63
CA ARG A 159 1.96 -12.11 -2.40
C ARG A 159 0.80 -13.09 -2.37
N LEU A 160 0.79 -14.04 -3.29
CA LEU A 160 -0.22 -15.09 -3.36
C LEU A 160 -0.27 -15.92 -2.07
N VAL A 161 0.88 -16.30 -1.53
CA VAL A 161 0.98 -17.07 -0.28
C VAL A 161 0.37 -16.30 0.89
N ARG A 162 0.67 -15.01 1.01
CA ARG A 162 0.13 -14.18 2.08
C ARG A 162 -1.36 -13.88 1.93
N LEU A 163 -1.81 -13.63 0.68
CA LEU A 163 -3.24 -13.40 0.39
C LEU A 163 -4.11 -14.62 0.70
N ALA A 164 -3.60 -15.81 0.41
CA ALA A 164 -4.32 -17.07 0.59
C ALA A 164 -4.02 -17.77 1.93
N SER A 165 -3.36 -17.08 2.88
CA SER A 165 -3.05 -17.63 4.21
C SER A 165 -4.34 -17.98 4.98
N LEU A 166 -4.28 -19.07 5.72
CA LEU A 166 -5.36 -19.53 6.58
C LEU A 166 -4.80 -19.82 8.01
N PRO A 167 -5.29 -19.10 9.04
CA PRO A 167 -6.28 -18.03 9.01
C PRO A 167 -5.76 -16.79 8.24
N PRO A 168 -6.66 -15.97 7.66
CA PRO A 168 -6.23 -14.78 6.90
C PRO A 168 -5.36 -13.86 7.76
N GLU A 169 -4.23 -13.38 7.20
CA GLU A 169 -3.39 -12.39 7.86
C GLU A 169 -3.95 -10.98 7.78
N ALA A 170 -4.73 -10.69 6.75
CA ALA A 170 -5.32 -9.38 6.54
C ALA A 170 -6.18 -8.95 7.73
N ARG A 171 -5.96 -7.73 8.20
CA ARG A 171 -6.73 -7.05 9.24
C ARG A 171 -7.08 -5.66 8.75
N TYR A 172 -8.17 -5.12 9.23
CA TYR A 172 -8.68 -3.83 8.78
C TYR A 172 -8.73 -2.88 9.98
N PRO A 173 -8.07 -1.70 9.90
CA PRO A 173 -8.19 -0.69 10.94
C PRO A 173 -9.65 -0.22 11.08
N VAL A 174 -10.18 -0.22 12.28
CA VAL A 174 -11.55 0.26 12.55
C VAL A 174 -11.67 1.73 12.15
N GLY A 175 -12.72 2.05 11.40
CA GLY A 175 -12.96 3.37 10.85
C GLY A 175 -12.06 3.73 9.65
N GLY A 176 -11.28 2.77 9.14
CA GLY A 176 -10.37 2.96 8.00
C GLY A 176 -8.95 3.35 8.41
N TRP A 177 -8.13 3.68 7.40
CA TRP A 177 -6.71 4.02 7.61
C TRP A 177 -6.47 5.45 8.10
N GLY A 178 -7.41 6.37 7.84
CA GLY A 178 -7.32 7.76 8.28
C GLY A 178 -7.08 7.90 9.79
N PRO A 179 -7.91 7.26 10.66
CA PRO A 179 -7.70 7.25 12.09
C PRO A 179 -6.34 6.71 12.54
N LEU A 180 -5.77 5.74 11.82
CA LEU A 180 -4.42 5.24 12.10
C LEU A 180 -3.36 6.30 11.74
N ALA A 181 -3.49 6.95 10.58
CA ALA A 181 -2.57 8.01 10.15
C ALA A 181 -2.59 9.20 11.14
N GLU A 182 -3.77 9.62 11.59
CA GLU A 182 -3.91 10.67 12.61
C GLU A 182 -3.27 10.26 13.94
N ARG A 183 -3.44 9.01 14.38
CA ARG A 183 -2.78 8.49 15.58
C ARG A 183 -1.25 8.55 15.45
N LEU A 184 -0.70 8.21 14.30
CA LEU A 184 0.74 8.31 14.02
C LEU A 184 1.21 9.77 14.08
N ALA A 185 0.47 10.71 13.50
CA ALA A 185 0.83 12.12 13.55
C ALA A 185 0.74 12.69 14.97
N CYS A 186 -0.29 12.33 15.74
CA CYS A 186 -0.40 12.70 17.15
C CYS A 186 0.79 12.17 17.96
N HIS A 187 1.20 10.92 17.71
CA HIS A 187 2.34 10.34 18.39
C HIS A 187 3.66 11.05 18.00
N ALA A 188 3.87 11.37 16.72
CA ALA A 188 5.01 12.15 16.29
C ALA A 188 5.09 13.52 17.01
N ARG A 189 3.95 14.21 17.11
CA ARG A 189 3.86 15.49 17.86
C ARG A 189 4.16 15.31 19.35
N ALA A 190 3.66 14.25 19.97
CA ALA A 190 3.92 13.92 21.38
C ALA A 190 5.41 13.65 21.66
N LEU A 191 6.15 13.18 20.66
CA LEU A 191 7.61 13.01 20.70
C LEU A 191 8.38 14.32 20.40
N GLY A 192 7.67 15.44 20.16
CA GLY A 192 8.27 16.74 19.88
C GLY A 192 8.54 17.03 18.39
N ALA A 193 8.09 16.16 17.47
CA ALA A 193 8.17 16.46 16.04
C ALA A 193 7.15 17.55 15.64
N ALA A 194 7.58 18.55 14.88
CA ALA A 194 6.67 19.47 14.21
C ALA A 194 6.02 18.76 13.00
N VAL A 195 4.70 18.87 12.88
CA VAL A 195 3.95 18.33 11.73
C VAL A 195 3.19 19.48 11.07
N GLU A 196 3.71 19.93 9.95
CA GLU A 196 3.23 21.08 9.20
C GLU A 196 2.41 20.63 8.00
N THR A 197 1.12 20.93 7.99
CA THR A 197 0.21 20.64 6.87
C THR A 197 -0.03 21.88 6.03
N GLY A 198 -0.38 21.71 4.73
CA GLY A 198 -0.45 22.82 3.78
C GLY A 198 0.94 23.36 3.40
N ALA A 199 2.00 22.70 3.84
CA ALA A 199 3.40 23.09 3.64
C ALA A 199 4.01 22.34 2.45
N ARG A 200 3.94 22.93 1.26
CA ARG A 200 4.55 22.38 0.05
C ARG A 200 6.03 22.72 0.00
N VAL A 201 6.85 21.69 -0.12
CA VAL A 201 8.31 21.83 -0.37
C VAL A 201 8.56 21.67 -1.87
N ASP A 202 9.20 22.67 -2.47
CA ASP A 202 9.71 22.64 -3.84
C ASP A 202 11.24 22.40 -3.86
N ALA A 203 11.85 22.32 -5.05
CA ALA A 203 13.27 22.04 -5.19
C ALA A 203 14.17 23.11 -4.54
N ARG A 204 13.77 24.37 -4.54
CA ARG A 204 14.50 25.45 -3.89
C ARG A 204 14.47 25.29 -2.36
N THR A 205 13.27 25.10 -1.81
CA THR A 205 13.06 24.88 -0.38
C THR A 205 13.77 23.59 0.08
N LEU A 206 13.74 22.52 -0.72
CA LEU A 206 14.51 21.31 -0.45
C LEU A 206 16.00 21.62 -0.29
N GLY A 207 16.60 22.39 -1.22
CA GLY A 207 18.01 22.80 -1.13
C GLY A 207 18.31 23.64 0.11
N GLU A 208 17.37 24.47 0.57
CA GLU A 208 17.50 25.24 1.81
C GLU A 208 17.46 24.33 3.05
N LEU A 209 16.54 23.36 3.09
CA LEU A 209 16.42 22.39 4.17
C LEU A 209 17.67 21.48 4.26
N ALA A 210 18.18 20.98 3.12
CA ALA A 210 19.36 20.12 3.06
C ALA A 210 20.64 20.77 3.61
N ARG A 211 20.71 22.12 3.62
CA ARG A 211 21.80 22.84 4.27
C ARG A 211 21.70 22.83 5.79
N THR A 212 20.51 22.71 6.34
CA THR A 212 20.25 22.76 7.78
C THR A 212 20.20 21.38 8.44
N GLY A 213 20.12 20.31 7.65
CA GLY A 213 20.11 18.94 8.16
C GLY A 213 19.74 17.89 7.11
N PRO A 214 19.82 16.60 7.47
CA PRO A 214 19.40 15.51 6.60
C PRO A 214 17.93 15.59 6.21
N VAL A 215 17.61 15.14 4.98
CA VAL A 215 16.26 15.19 4.43
C VAL A 215 15.77 13.79 4.06
N VAL A 216 14.57 13.42 4.52
CA VAL A 216 13.85 12.23 4.06
C VAL A 216 12.73 12.65 3.11
N VAL A 217 12.84 12.28 1.83
CA VAL A 217 11.82 12.50 0.80
C VAL A 217 10.88 11.30 0.78
N ALA A 218 9.69 11.47 1.38
CA ALA A 218 8.68 10.43 1.57
C ALA A 218 7.40 10.70 0.74
N THR A 219 7.56 11.26 -0.44
CA THR A 219 6.49 11.55 -1.40
C THR A 219 6.24 10.35 -2.35
N SER A 220 5.33 10.49 -3.33
CA SER A 220 5.27 9.53 -4.44
C SER A 220 6.58 9.58 -5.25
N LEU A 221 6.96 8.46 -5.89
CA LEU A 221 8.19 8.40 -6.68
C LEU A 221 8.21 9.46 -7.79
N ALA A 222 7.08 9.70 -8.44
CA ALA A 222 6.94 10.73 -9.47
C ALA A 222 7.17 12.15 -8.90
N ALA A 223 6.65 12.44 -7.70
CA ALA A 223 6.90 13.72 -7.05
C ALA A 223 8.35 13.85 -6.58
N ALA A 224 8.94 12.78 -6.06
CA ALA A 224 10.36 12.74 -5.69
C ALA A 224 11.27 12.99 -6.90
N ARG A 225 10.95 12.39 -8.05
CA ARG A 225 11.65 12.62 -9.32
C ARG A 225 11.70 14.10 -9.67
N THR A 226 10.55 14.78 -9.59
CA THR A 226 10.47 16.22 -9.88
C THR A 226 11.20 17.05 -8.83
N LEU A 227 11.01 16.73 -7.55
CA LEU A 227 11.58 17.46 -6.42
C LEU A 227 13.11 17.40 -6.39
N LEU A 228 13.67 16.23 -6.72
CA LEU A 228 15.12 15.99 -6.73
C LEU A 228 15.77 16.28 -8.09
N GLY A 229 14.99 16.56 -9.14
CA GLY A 229 15.51 16.71 -10.49
C GLY A 229 16.17 15.43 -11.02
N ASP A 230 15.78 14.27 -10.52
CA ASP A 230 16.42 12.99 -10.82
C ASP A 230 15.54 12.10 -11.71
N ALA A 231 15.84 12.11 -13.01
CA ALA A 231 15.09 11.36 -14.01
C ALA A 231 15.16 9.82 -13.81
N SER A 232 16.16 9.32 -13.06
CA SER A 232 16.31 7.89 -12.78
C SER A 232 15.28 7.34 -11.79
N LEU A 233 14.55 8.21 -11.08
CA LEU A 233 13.52 7.83 -10.12
C LEU A 233 12.25 7.38 -10.85
N THR A 234 12.33 6.19 -11.41
CA THR A 234 11.23 5.50 -12.08
C THR A 234 11.15 4.06 -11.61
N TRP A 235 9.94 3.51 -11.52
CA TRP A 235 9.68 2.10 -11.31
C TRP A 235 8.29 1.75 -11.79
N ASP A 236 8.09 0.51 -12.21
CA ASP A 236 6.78 0.03 -12.64
C ASP A 236 5.78 -0.02 -11.50
N SER A 237 4.55 0.34 -11.80
CA SER A 237 3.41 0.31 -10.89
C SER A 237 2.16 -0.13 -11.64
N GLY A 238 1.16 -0.63 -10.91
CA GLY A 238 -0.11 -0.99 -11.52
C GLY A 238 -0.96 0.22 -11.89
N ARG A 239 -1.99 -0.06 -12.68
CA ARG A 239 -3.05 0.87 -13.06
C ARG A 239 -4.40 0.20 -12.80
N THR A 240 -5.26 0.79 -11.99
CA THR A 240 -6.51 0.15 -11.57
C THR A 240 -7.65 1.15 -11.45
N VAL A 241 -8.84 0.72 -11.85
CA VAL A 241 -10.08 1.43 -11.57
C VAL A 241 -10.57 1.01 -10.19
N LEU A 242 -10.86 1.99 -9.36
CA LEU A 242 -11.49 1.83 -8.06
C LEU A 242 -12.97 2.14 -8.20
N VAL A 243 -13.81 1.29 -7.62
CA VAL A 243 -15.27 1.48 -7.59
C VAL A 243 -15.71 1.32 -6.15
N ASP A 244 -16.24 2.38 -5.58
CA ASP A 244 -16.82 2.42 -4.25
C ASP A 244 -18.34 2.54 -4.39
N LEU A 245 -19.09 1.72 -3.65
CA LEU A 245 -20.52 1.64 -3.77
C LEU A 245 -21.18 1.41 -2.40
N ALA A 246 -22.13 2.26 -2.05
CA ALA A 246 -23.03 2.02 -0.94
C ALA A 246 -24.39 1.54 -1.45
N VAL A 247 -24.87 0.42 -0.92
CA VAL A 247 -26.17 -0.15 -1.27
C VAL A 247 -26.96 -0.52 -0.03
N ARG A 248 -28.31 -0.43 -0.08
CA ARG A 248 -29.16 -0.97 0.98
C ARG A 248 -28.89 -2.45 1.16
N THR A 249 -28.79 -2.89 2.42
CA THR A 249 -28.47 -4.28 2.76
C THR A 249 -29.52 -5.25 2.25
N ARG A 250 -29.07 -6.37 1.69
CA ARG A 250 -29.93 -7.48 1.28
C ARG A 250 -29.35 -8.82 1.73
N ARG A 251 -30.21 -9.69 2.22
CA ARG A 251 -29.82 -11.07 2.54
C ARG A 251 -29.39 -11.80 1.28
N GLY A 252 -28.25 -12.49 1.34
CA GLY A 252 -27.71 -13.27 0.23
C GLY A 252 -26.65 -12.52 -0.62
N ASP A 253 -26.43 -11.23 -0.35
CA ASP A 253 -25.30 -10.50 -0.96
C ASP A 253 -23.96 -11.19 -0.62
N ALA A 254 -23.06 -11.22 -1.59
CA ALA A 254 -21.72 -11.77 -1.39
C ALA A 254 -20.95 -10.97 -0.32
N PHE A 255 -19.96 -11.60 0.29
CA PHE A 255 -18.96 -10.89 1.09
C PHE A 255 -17.84 -10.38 0.20
N VAL A 256 -17.26 -11.27 -0.58
CA VAL A 256 -16.22 -10.99 -1.58
C VAL A 256 -16.60 -11.67 -2.89
N VAL A 257 -16.34 -11.00 -3.99
CA VAL A 257 -16.32 -11.59 -5.34
C VAL A 257 -14.91 -11.39 -5.90
N SER A 258 -14.14 -12.47 -5.99
CA SER A 258 -12.85 -12.51 -6.68
C SER A 258 -13.07 -12.97 -8.12
N ASP A 259 -12.70 -12.16 -9.08
CA ASP A 259 -12.75 -12.55 -10.50
C ASP A 259 -11.48 -13.35 -10.84
N LEU A 260 -11.66 -14.61 -11.24
CA LEU A 260 -10.58 -15.49 -11.71
C LEU A 260 -10.55 -15.61 -13.24
N ASP A 261 -11.53 -15.04 -13.93
CA ASP A 261 -11.58 -14.96 -15.39
C ASP A 261 -10.80 -13.74 -15.90
N ALA A 262 -10.75 -12.66 -15.08
CA ALA A 262 -9.94 -11.45 -15.30
C ALA A 262 -9.52 -10.84 -13.95
N PRO A 263 -8.45 -10.04 -13.89
CA PRO A 263 -8.03 -9.39 -12.64
C PRO A 263 -9.11 -8.45 -12.09
N GLY A 264 -9.75 -8.80 -10.98
CA GLY A 264 -10.81 -8.00 -10.37
C GLY A 264 -11.21 -8.51 -8.98
N TRP A 265 -11.55 -7.58 -8.11
CA TRP A 265 -11.93 -7.86 -6.73
C TRP A 265 -12.99 -6.88 -6.26
N LEU A 266 -14.00 -7.40 -5.59
CA LEU A 266 -15.06 -6.61 -4.96
C LEU A 266 -15.30 -7.15 -3.55
N GLU A 267 -15.24 -6.29 -2.53
CA GLU A 267 -15.36 -6.68 -1.13
C GLU A 267 -16.33 -5.77 -0.38
N ARG A 268 -17.12 -6.36 0.51
CA ARG A 268 -18.05 -5.67 1.38
C ARG A 268 -17.38 -5.36 2.73
N PHE A 269 -16.80 -4.17 2.86
CA PHE A 269 -16.04 -3.76 4.04
C PHE A 269 -16.90 -3.58 5.30
N THR A 270 -18.17 -3.26 5.16
CA THR A 270 -19.12 -3.22 6.29
C THR A 270 -19.41 -4.58 6.90
N ALA A 271 -18.96 -5.68 6.30
CA ALA A 271 -19.02 -7.00 6.94
C ALA A 271 -17.99 -7.13 8.07
N GLN A 272 -16.86 -6.43 8.00
CA GLN A 272 -15.84 -6.37 9.05
C GLN A 272 -16.07 -5.19 9.98
N ASP A 273 -16.39 -4.01 9.43
CA ASP A 273 -16.61 -2.78 10.18
C ASP A 273 -17.94 -2.12 9.76
N PRO A 274 -19.03 -2.39 10.47
CA PRO A 274 -20.33 -1.79 10.18
C PRO A 274 -20.35 -0.25 10.24
N GLY A 275 -19.39 0.36 10.95
CA GLY A 275 -19.30 1.81 11.10
C GLY A 275 -18.85 2.57 9.86
N LEU A 276 -18.55 1.86 8.76
CA LEU A 276 -18.12 2.49 7.50
C LEU A 276 -19.28 3.01 6.63
N ALA A 277 -20.54 2.70 6.98
CA ALA A 277 -21.75 3.17 6.30
C ALA A 277 -22.89 3.38 7.28
N PRO A 278 -23.94 4.13 6.92
CA PRO A 278 -25.16 4.27 7.72
C PRO A 278 -25.85 2.93 7.97
N ALA A 279 -26.62 2.87 9.09
CA ALA A 279 -27.38 1.69 9.44
C ALA A 279 -28.36 1.29 8.31
N GLY A 280 -28.41 -0.01 8.00
CA GLY A 280 -29.24 -0.53 6.89
C GLY A 280 -28.55 -0.49 5.51
N GLU A 281 -27.37 0.06 5.42
CA GLU A 281 -26.56 0.12 4.20
C GLU A 281 -25.25 -0.68 4.36
N GLN A 282 -24.67 -1.03 3.25
CA GLN A 282 -23.38 -1.71 3.17
C GLN A 282 -22.45 -1.03 2.18
N LEU A 283 -21.19 -0.89 2.55
CA LEU A 283 -20.15 -0.32 1.72
C LEU A 283 -19.35 -1.43 1.04
N LEU A 284 -19.26 -1.33 -0.28
CA LEU A 284 -18.46 -2.17 -1.15
C LEU A 284 -17.32 -1.34 -1.73
N GLN A 285 -16.14 -1.91 -1.76
CA GLN A 285 -15.01 -1.34 -2.48
C GLN A 285 -14.45 -2.37 -3.45
N GLY A 286 -14.22 -1.96 -4.69
CA GLY A 286 -13.73 -2.82 -5.76
C GLY A 286 -12.50 -2.25 -6.44
N GLN A 287 -11.66 -3.15 -6.99
CA GLN A 287 -10.49 -2.80 -7.75
C GLN A 287 -10.40 -3.66 -9.01
N PHE A 288 -10.22 -2.98 -10.14
CA PHE A 288 -10.27 -3.56 -11.48
C PHE A 288 -9.06 -3.10 -12.27
N PRO A 289 -7.94 -3.81 -12.18
CA PRO A 289 -6.72 -3.46 -12.91
C PRO A 289 -6.96 -3.42 -14.42
N ILE A 290 -6.46 -2.39 -15.09
CA ILE A 290 -6.60 -2.17 -16.53
C ILE A 290 -5.22 -1.96 -17.17
N GLY A 291 -5.12 -2.32 -18.46
CA GLY A 291 -3.91 -2.10 -19.25
C GLY A 291 -3.61 -0.61 -19.46
N PRO A 292 -2.39 -0.28 -19.92
CA PRO A 292 -1.96 1.10 -20.12
C PRO A 292 -2.86 1.85 -21.10
N ASP A 293 -3.33 1.20 -22.16
CA ASP A 293 -4.16 1.79 -23.21
C ASP A 293 -5.67 1.66 -22.95
N ALA A 294 -6.05 0.93 -21.91
CA ALA A 294 -7.46 0.71 -21.58
C ALA A 294 -8.09 1.96 -20.93
N ARG A 295 -9.37 2.20 -21.22
CA ARG A 295 -10.12 3.32 -20.65
C ARG A 295 -10.73 2.96 -19.30
N ARG A 296 -10.89 3.95 -18.43
CA ARG A 296 -11.56 3.78 -17.12
C ARG A 296 -12.91 3.06 -17.24
N ALA A 297 -13.68 3.35 -18.28
CA ALA A 297 -14.99 2.73 -18.54
C ALA A 297 -14.92 1.19 -18.63
N GLU A 298 -13.80 0.61 -19.09
CA GLU A 298 -13.64 -0.85 -19.16
C GLU A 298 -13.54 -1.47 -17.77
N GLY A 299 -12.81 -0.84 -16.85
CA GLY A 299 -12.76 -1.27 -15.45
C GLY A 299 -14.11 -1.14 -14.75
N VAL A 300 -14.82 -0.04 -15.01
CA VAL A 300 -16.18 0.20 -14.49
C VAL A 300 -17.16 -0.87 -15.00
N ALA A 301 -17.15 -1.19 -16.30
CA ALA A 301 -18.00 -2.23 -16.86
C ALA A 301 -17.73 -3.62 -16.24
N ARG A 302 -16.45 -3.92 -15.93
CA ARG A 302 -16.08 -5.16 -15.23
C ARG A 302 -16.58 -5.17 -13.78
N ALA A 303 -16.55 -4.01 -13.11
CA ALA A 303 -17.13 -3.86 -11.77
C ALA A 303 -18.64 -4.12 -11.79
N ASP A 304 -19.35 -3.54 -12.74
CA ASP A 304 -20.80 -3.72 -12.90
C ASP A 304 -21.15 -5.19 -13.16
N ALA A 305 -20.38 -5.87 -14.00
CA ALA A 305 -20.58 -7.30 -14.26
C ALA A 305 -20.37 -8.17 -13.01
N LEU A 306 -19.42 -7.82 -12.13
CA LEU A 306 -19.25 -8.52 -10.85
C LEU A 306 -20.34 -8.19 -9.83
N LEU A 307 -20.80 -6.94 -9.82
CA LEU A 307 -21.93 -6.50 -9.00
C LEU A 307 -23.22 -7.23 -9.40
N ASP A 308 -23.48 -7.39 -10.71
CA ASP A 308 -24.64 -8.14 -11.20
C ASP A 308 -24.67 -9.58 -10.72
N LEU A 309 -23.51 -10.22 -10.62
CA LEU A 309 -23.37 -11.59 -10.13
C LEU A 309 -23.47 -11.71 -8.61
N GLY A 310 -22.81 -10.83 -7.87
CA GLY A 310 -22.63 -10.94 -6.42
C GLY A 310 -23.65 -10.19 -5.58
N PHE A 311 -24.33 -9.19 -6.16
CA PHE A 311 -25.23 -8.25 -5.48
C PHE A 311 -26.51 -7.99 -6.28
N PRO A 312 -27.37 -8.98 -6.47
CA PRO A 312 -28.55 -8.86 -7.33
C PRO A 312 -29.42 -7.65 -6.99
N GLY A 313 -29.85 -6.89 -8.02
CA GLY A 313 -30.64 -5.66 -7.85
C GLY A 313 -29.87 -4.52 -7.18
N TRP A 314 -28.55 -4.49 -7.29
CA TRP A 314 -27.73 -3.47 -6.67
C TRP A 314 -28.06 -2.05 -7.18
N ARG A 315 -28.43 -1.90 -8.47
CA ARG A 315 -28.72 -0.58 -9.06
C ARG A 315 -29.89 0.12 -8.36
N GLU A 316 -30.97 -0.59 -8.08
CA GLU A 316 -32.17 -0.07 -7.39
C GLU A 316 -31.93 0.16 -5.89
N ARG A 317 -30.85 -0.44 -5.35
CA ARG A 317 -30.46 -0.32 -3.95
C ARG A 317 -29.34 0.69 -3.70
N THR A 318 -28.76 1.23 -4.78
CA THR A 318 -27.61 2.15 -4.67
C THR A 318 -28.03 3.44 -3.96
N ALA A 319 -27.33 3.76 -2.90
CA ALA A 319 -27.44 5.00 -2.15
C ALA A 319 -26.33 6.00 -2.54
N TRP A 320 -25.14 5.47 -2.86
CA TRP A 320 -23.99 6.30 -3.23
C TRP A 320 -23.02 5.48 -4.09
N ARG A 321 -22.30 6.16 -4.99
CA ARG A 321 -21.25 5.55 -5.83
C ARG A 321 -20.17 6.56 -6.12
N ALA A 322 -18.92 6.12 -6.11
CA ALA A 322 -17.76 6.86 -6.59
C ALA A 322 -16.85 5.96 -7.41
N GLU A 323 -16.10 6.57 -8.32
CA GLU A 323 -15.16 5.90 -9.19
C GLU A 323 -13.89 6.72 -9.32
N ALA A 324 -12.74 6.06 -9.21
CA ALA A 324 -11.44 6.68 -9.37
C ALA A 324 -10.51 5.83 -10.24
N LEU A 325 -9.49 6.47 -10.79
CA LEU A 325 -8.38 5.80 -11.46
C LEU A 325 -7.11 6.01 -10.63
N ALA A 326 -6.52 4.92 -10.16
CA ALA A 326 -5.20 4.91 -9.58
C ALA A 326 -4.19 4.48 -10.66
N ASP A 327 -3.33 5.41 -11.08
CA ASP A 327 -2.32 5.21 -12.10
C ASP A 327 -0.94 5.56 -11.53
N GLY A 328 0.03 4.63 -11.60
CA GLY A 328 1.36 4.81 -11.03
C GLY A 328 1.40 4.96 -9.50
N ARG A 329 0.31 4.63 -8.80
CA ARG A 329 0.10 4.89 -7.36
C ARG A 329 -0.30 3.65 -6.57
N THR A 330 -0.05 2.46 -7.10
CA THR A 330 -0.50 1.20 -6.52
C THR A 330 0.62 0.39 -5.86
N GLY A 331 1.79 0.98 -5.68
CA GLY A 331 3.00 0.32 -5.20
C GLY A 331 3.85 -0.24 -6.34
N ALA A 332 5.07 -0.65 -6.02
CA ALA A 332 6.00 -1.23 -7.00
C ALA A 332 5.55 -2.61 -7.47
N VAL A 333 5.76 -2.91 -8.74
CA VAL A 333 5.70 -4.26 -9.31
C VAL A 333 7.07 -4.64 -9.85
N ASP A 334 7.51 -5.88 -9.63
CA ASP A 334 8.82 -6.37 -10.05
C ASP A 334 8.66 -7.29 -11.25
N ARG A 335 9.40 -7.00 -12.33
CA ARG A 335 9.43 -7.81 -13.55
C ARG A 335 10.39 -8.99 -13.43
N PRO A 336 10.33 -9.99 -14.32
CA PRO A 336 11.35 -11.03 -14.39
C PRO A 336 12.76 -10.45 -14.43
N GLY A 337 13.65 -11.01 -13.62
CA GLY A 337 15.02 -10.53 -13.47
C GLY A 337 15.21 -9.40 -12.44
N THR A 338 14.13 -8.87 -11.86
CA THR A 338 14.21 -7.80 -10.85
C THR A 338 13.59 -8.21 -9.52
N THR A 339 14.05 -7.54 -8.47
CA THR A 339 13.56 -7.69 -7.09
C THR A 339 13.37 -6.32 -6.47
N TRP A 340 12.86 -6.27 -5.24
CA TRP A 340 12.77 -5.01 -4.50
C TRP A 340 14.14 -4.31 -4.30
N ARG A 341 15.28 -5.02 -4.41
CA ARG A 341 16.64 -4.46 -4.28
C ARG A 341 17.04 -3.60 -5.49
N ASP A 342 16.43 -3.87 -6.63
CA ASP A 342 16.71 -3.16 -7.89
C ASP A 342 15.91 -1.86 -8.04
N ARG A 343 14.96 -1.63 -7.13
CA ARG A 343 14.17 -0.39 -7.06
C ARG A 343 15.05 0.81 -6.67
N PRO A 344 14.58 2.05 -6.85
CA PRO A 344 15.31 3.24 -6.42
C PRO A 344 15.83 3.13 -4.99
N SER A 345 17.12 3.32 -4.79
CA SER A 345 17.78 3.20 -3.48
C SER A 345 17.25 4.22 -2.47
N VAL A 346 17.22 3.83 -1.20
CA VAL A 346 16.94 4.73 -0.09
C VAL A 346 17.96 5.87 -0.01
N VAL A 347 19.24 5.59 -0.26
CA VAL A 347 20.32 6.60 -0.23
C VAL A 347 20.37 7.31 -1.58
N ARG A 348 20.27 8.67 -1.57
CA ARG A 348 20.36 9.51 -2.77
C ARG A 348 21.60 10.42 -2.81
N GLY A 349 22.48 10.31 -1.84
CA GLY A 349 23.64 11.21 -1.67
C GLY A 349 23.31 12.46 -0.85
N ASP A 350 24.36 13.22 -0.46
CA ASP A 350 24.26 14.51 0.23
C ASP A 350 23.28 14.56 1.42
N ASP A 351 23.24 13.48 2.21
CA ASP A 351 22.31 13.31 3.34
C ASP A 351 20.81 13.39 2.95
N VAL A 352 20.48 13.08 1.70
CA VAL A 352 19.11 12.94 1.20
C VAL A 352 18.75 11.46 1.10
N PHE A 353 17.59 11.10 1.68
CA PHE A 353 17.10 9.73 1.75
C PHE A 353 15.70 9.65 1.18
N LEU A 354 15.41 8.59 0.42
CA LEU A 354 14.13 8.35 -0.21
C LEU A 354 13.32 7.31 0.58
N ALA A 355 12.02 7.51 0.72
CA ALA A 355 11.11 6.55 1.33
C ALA A 355 9.77 6.49 0.58
N GLY A 356 9.17 5.31 0.52
CA GLY A 356 7.88 5.11 -0.17
C GLY A 356 7.68 3.67 -0.62
N ASP A 357 6.54 3.39 -1.21
CA ASP A 357 6.14 2.04 -1.64
C ASP A 357 6.76 1.57 -2.98
N GLN A 358 7.56 2.42 -3.62
CA GLN A 358 8.30 2.11 -4.85
C GLN A 358 9.82 2.19 -4.64
N VAL A 359 10.27 2.21 -3.40
CA VAL A 359 11.68 2.31 -3.00
C VAL A 359 12.24 0.92 -2.70
N ALA A 360 13.56 0.77 -2.74
CA ALA A 360 14.27 -0.46 -2.43
C ALA A 360 14.13 -0.83 -0.95
N ALA A 361 13.03 -1.50 -0.62
CA ALA A 361 12.78 -2.00 0.73
C ALA A 361 11.90 -3.26 0.66
N PRO A 362 12.08 -4.22 1.59
CA PRO A 362 11.28 -5.43 1.64
C PRO A 362 9.88 -5.15 2.16
N GLY A 363 8.94 -6.02 1.79
CA GLY A 363 7.57 -6.00 2.30
C GLY A 363 6.50 -6.11 1.22
N LEU A 364 5.26 -6.08 1.66
CA LEU A 364 4.06 -6.14 0.85
C LEU A 364 3.26 -4.84 1.03
N LEU A 365 2.98 -4.11 -0.07
CA LEU A 365 2.16 -2.89 -0.07
C LEU A 365 2.65 -1.85 0.94
N SER A 366 1.84 -1.53 1.97
CA SER A 366 2.18 -0.55 3.01
C SER A 366 3.43 -0.89 3.82
N GLU A 367 3.83 -2.17 3.86
CA GLU A 367 5.06 -2.58 4.54
C GLU A 367 6.31 -2.01 3.86
N VAL A 368 6.30 -1.86 2.53
CA VAL A 368 7.42 -1.22 1.79
C VAL A 368 7.56 0.24 2.19
N SER A 369 6.43 0.97 2.30
CA SER A 369 6.44 2.34 2.81
C SER A 369 6.98 2.43 4.23
N PHE A 370 6.57 1.49 5.08
CA PHE A 370 7.03 1.41 6.47
C PHE A 370 8.54 1.11 6.54
N THR A 371 9.01 0.05 5.89
CA THR A 371 10.41 -0.39 5.99
C THR A 371 11.37 0.62 5.38
N SER A 372 11.01 1.23 4.23
CA SER A 372 11.82 2.30 3.65
C SER A 372 11.83 3.57 4.51
N GLY A 373 10.69 3.93 5.11
CA GLY A 373 10.61 5.08 6.03
C GLY A 373 11.45 4.90 7.29
N LEU A 374 11.44 3.70 7.86
CA LEU A 374 12.26 3.32 9.01
C LEU A 374 13.76 3.39 8.66
N GLU A 375 14.16 2.80 7.55
CA GLU A 375 15.55 2.80 7.08
C GLU A 375 16.04 4.22 6.78
N ALA A 376 15.28 5.00 6.03
CA ALA A 376 15.61 6.39 5.71
C ALA A 376 15.82 7.24 6.97
N ALA A 377 14.94 7.09 7.96
CA ALA A 377 15.08 7.81 9.23
C ALA A 377 16.33 7.42 10.01
N LEU A 378 16.63 6.12 10.11
CA LEU A 378 17.84 5.64 10.80
C LEU A 378 19.13 6.15 10.12
N LEU A 379 19.12 6.22 8.78
CA LEU A 379 20.23 6.78 8.01
C LEU A 379 20.33 8.30 8.21
N ALA A 380 19.20 9.01 8.23
CA ALA A 380 19.16 10.46 8.51
C ALA A 380 19.66 10.77 9.91
N VAL A 381 19.30 9.99 10.92
CA VAL A 381 19.81 10.14 12.30
C VAL A 381 21.34 9.95 12.35
N LYS A 382 21.86 8.94 11.65
CA LYS A 382 23.32 8.73 11.55
C LYS A 382 24.02 9.89 10.83
N ALA A 383 23.41 10.44 9.79
CA ALA A 383 23.93 11.60 9.06
C ALA A 383 23.95 12.85 9.95
N ALA A 384 22.86 13.11 10.67
CA ALA A 384 22.78 14.20 11.64
C ALA A 384 23.85 14.11 12.72
N ALA A 385 24.08 12.92 13.25
CA ALA A 385 25.14 12.69 14.25
C ALA A 385 26.54 12.99 13.70
N ARG A 386 26.82 12.63 12.43
CA ARG A 386 28.11 12.95 11.78
C ARG A 386 28.33 14.46 11.61
N ARG A 387 27.28 15.22 11.27
CA ARG A 387 27.38 16.68 11.14
C ARG A 387 27.58 17.38 12.48
N SER A 388 27.02 16.83 13.57
CA SER A 388 27.14 17.38 14.93
C SER A 388 28.44 16.98 15.65
N GLY A 389 29.23 16.07 15.09
CA GLY A 389 30.53 15.63 15.67
C GLY A 389 31.55 16.77 15.68
N PRO A 390 32.57 16.75 16.59
CA PRO A 390 33.55 17.80 16.63
C PRO A 390 34.27 17.91 15.29
N ALA A 391 34.36 19.14 14.78
CA ALA A 391 35.24 19.45 13.67
C ALA A 391 36.66 19.07 14.10
N SER A 392 37.13 17.89 13.69
CA SER A 392 38.51 17.44 13.90
C SER A 392 39.42 18.28 13.00
N GLY A 393 39.99 19.32 13.54
CA GLY A 393 40.89 20.19 12.80
C GLY A 393 41.33 21.43 13.56
N VAL A 394 41.75 21.28 14.82
CA VAL A 394 42.68 22.27 15.36
C VAL A 394 44.08 21.77 14.97
N ASP A 395 44.59 22.45 13.97
CA ASP A 395 45.98 22.34 13.51
C ASP A 395 46.91 22.78 14.63
N LEU A 396 47.39 21.83 15.46
CA LEU A 396 48.44 22.01 16.43
C LEU A 396 49.80 21.93 15.72
N LYS A 397 50.10 22.90 14.88
CA LYS A 397 51.46 23.22 14.42
C LYS A 397 51.64 24.73 14.43
N ARG A 398 52.12 25.22 15.57
CA ARG A 398 53.06 26.36 15.68
C ARG A 398 53.20 26.75 17.15
N THR A 399 54.16 26.18 17.81
CA THR A 399 55.21 26.87 18.59
C THR A 399 56.41 25.92 18.75
#